data_c889784a952a86baf83a73739c3a5af6
#
_entry.id   c889784a952a86baf83a73739c3a5af6
#
_cell.length_a   1.000
_cell.length_b   1.000
_cell.length_c   1.000
_cell.angle_alpha   90.00
_cell.angle_beta   90.00
_cell.angle_gamma   90.00
#
_symmetry.space_group_name_H-M   'P 1'
#
loop_
_entity.id
_entity.type
_entity.pdbx_description
1 polymer ?
#
loop_
_entity_poly.entity_id
_entity_poly.type
_entity_poly.pdbx_seq_one_letter_code
_entity_poly.pdbx_strand_id
1 'polypeptide(L)'
;MKLKLRSLGLALASTAAVTMASQVMAEEVKRGGTAVVHMISEQRILNPALRASTGVYNISGKIVEPLIDKSYDGYEPVLATDWSSSDDGLAITVKLREGVNWHDGEPFTCDDVAFTAIEMWKKLLNYSSALQASLESVDCTDPHTAVFNYSKPMPLDLFVAAMPDLGHPMPKHLYEGTDILKNEYNTAPVGTGPFKFVEYERGQYVLAVKNEDYWREGYPYLDRIVWRFIKDKSAAAAALEAGEVHESGFIGVSMADVERLSDDDRFDVGTDGYENNVAHSTVEFNHRNPILADVKVRQAMYHGLDIDYAIETIMRGFAKPGRGPVPSAGGANYTDDVPTYEYDPELAKTMLDEAGYPVTDSGYRFKLRHRPAPWGEYTQLWAEYYAQAMREIGIDVEILTNDAPGFLNGVYRDHDFDTANGWHQFRSDPAVSTMVWLRSGQPAGTPWSNQFGWQSDEMDQMIDDAASELDPEKRAEMYHEIQAKAMEELPVIFAIEHPFISVTSKKLKNHHNTPRWNSSSWYDLWLDD
;
A
#
# COMPACT_ATOMS: atom_id res chain seq x y z
N MET A 1 -32.75 -76.01 47.04
CA MET A 1 -31.70 -75.77 46.08
C MET A 1 -31.24 -74.35 46.26
N LYS A 2 -30.07 -74.14 46.90
CA LYS A 2 -29.66 -72.84 47.45
C LYS A 2 -28.65 -72.20 46.49
N LEU A 3 -28.96 -71.00 45.97
CA LEU A 3 -28.02 -70.15 45.25
C LEU A 3 -27.18 -69.34 46.27
N LYS A 4 -25.88 -69.40 46.13
CA LYS A 4 -24.96 -68.52 46.86
C LYS A 4 -24.63 -67.29 46.01
N LEU A 5 -24.96 -66.09 46.49
CA LEU A 5 -24.40 -64.85 46.00
C LEU A 5 -22.97 -64.70 46.43
N ARG A 6 -22.07 -64.40 45.50
CA ARG A 6 -20.74 -63.86 45.76
C ARG A 6 -20.74 -62.39 45.43
N SER A 7 -20.44 -61.57 46.40
CA SER A 7 -20.17 -60.14 46.29
C SER A 7 -18.81 -59.87 45.64
N LEU A 8 -18.81 -59.15 44.53
CA LEU A 8 -17.59 -58.54 43.95
C LEU A 8 -17.52 -57.09 44.42
N GLY A 9 -16.46 -56.79 45.18
CA GLY A 9 -16.13 -55.42 45.55
C GLY A 9 -15.52 -54.68 44.35
N LEU A 10 -16.10 -53.55 43.99
CA LEU A 10 -15.53 -52.60 43.01
C LEU A 10 -14.60 -51.65 43.76
N ALA A 11 -13.32 -51.71 43.45
CA ALA A 11 -12.34 -50.70 43.89
C ALA A 11 -12.38 -49.54 42.88
N LEU A 12 -12.87 -48.36 43.34
CA LEU A 12 -12.75 -47.10 42.60
C LEU A 12 -11.28 -46.61 42.69
N ALA A 13 -10.54 -46.70 41.61
CA ALA A 13 -9.29 -45.98 41.44
C ALA A 13 -9.60 -44.58 40.91
N SER A 14 -9.50 -43.56 41.77
CA SER A 14 -9.58 -42.16 41.41
C SER A 14 -8.30 -41.75 40.69
N THR A 15 -8.32 -41.67 39.35
CA THR A 15 -7.27 -41.04 38.56
C THR A 15 -7.49 -39.53 38.58
N ALA A 16 -6.73 -38.83 39.42
CA ALA A 16 -6.64 -37.37 39.36
C ALA A 16 -5.85 -37.01 38.09
N ALA A 17 -6.56 -36.60 37.04
CA ALA A 17 -5.97 -35.94 35.88
C ALA A 17 -5.56 -34.53 36.31
N VAL A 18 -4.27 -34.31 36.55
CA VAL A 18 -3.68 -32.98 36.69
C VAL A 18 -3.65 -32.36 35.29
N THR A 19 -4.65 -31.55 34.99
CA THR A 19 -4.65 -30.66 33.84
C THR A 19 -3.65 -29.55 34.13
N MET A 20 -2.41 -29.67 33.64
CA MET A 20 -1.51 -28.53 33.50
C MET A 20 -2.10 -27.63 32.42
N ALA A 21 -2.93 -26.67 32.80
CA ALA A 21 -3.17 -25.50 32.01
C ALA A 21 -1.85 -24.72 32.00
N SER A 22 -1.13 -24.78 30.88
CA SER A 22 -0.08 -23.81 30.57
C SER A 22 -0.77 -22.45 30.53
N GLN A 23 -0.70 -21.72 31.64
CA GLN A 23 -0.95 -20.27 31.61
C GLN A 23 0.13 -19.70 30.70
N VAL A 24 -0.24 -19.35 29.48
CA VAL A 24 0.52 -18.38 28.71
C VAL A 24 0.44 -17.11 29.58
N MET A 25 1.50 -16.83 30.32
CA MET A 25 1.65 -15.56 31.03
C MET A 25 1.64 -14.51 29.94
N ALA A 26 0.61 -13.69 29.89
CA ALA A 26 0.63 -12.51 29.05
C ALA A 26 1.88 -11.71 29.41
N GLU A 27 2.69 -11.41 28.41
CA GLU A 27 3.92 -10.63 28.59
C GLU A 27 3.55 -9.29 29.22
N GLU A 28 4.21 -8.90 30.32
CA GLU A 28 3.89 -7.66 31.03
C GLU A 28 4.35 -6.47 30.20
N VAL A 29 3.41 -5.64 29.75
CA VAL A 29 3.68 -4.45 28.94
C VAL A 29 4.58 -3.49 29.70
N LYS A 30 5.75 -3.20 29.14
CA LYS A 30 6.67 -2.18 29.65
C LYS A 30 6.28 -0.80 29.11
N ARG A 31 6.42 0.21 29.95
CA ARG A 31 6.15 1.61 29.59
C ARG A 31 7.44 2.39 29.54
N GLY A 32 7.51 3.33 28.59
CA GLY A 32 8.68 4.16 28.37
C GLY A 32 9.56 3.66 27.22
N GLY A 33 10.73 4.23 27.09
CA GLY A 33 11.71 3.88 26.08
C GLY A 33 11.55 4.66 24.76
N THR A 34 12.51 4.42 23.85
CA THR A 34 12.58 5.09 22.56
C THR A 34 12.66 4.07 21.43
N ALA A 35 11.65 3.99 20.59
CA ALA A 35 11.75 3.23 19.35
C ALA A 35 12.53 4.03 18.31
N VAL A 36 13.52 3.40 17.67
CA VAL A 36 14.27 3.97 16.56
C VAL A 36 13.92 3.20 15.29
N VAL A 37 13.42 3.91 14.30
CA VAL A 37 12.92 3.37 13.02
C VAL A 37 13.80 3.86 11.88
N HIS A 38 14.22 2.95 11.04
CA HIS A 38 14.99 3.29 9.84
C HIS A 38 14.08 3.79 8.72
N MET A 39 14.50 4.87 8.08
CA MET A 39 13.94 5.39 6.84
C MET A 39 15.05 5.51 5.78
N ILE A 40 14.85 4.90 4.63
CA ILE A 40 15.83 4.98 3.52
C ILE A 40 15.90 6.37 2.88
N SER A 41 14.83 7.15 3.01
CA SER A 41 14.72 8.49 2.42
C SER A 41 14.02 9.49 3.31
N GLU A 42 14.52 10.72 3.26
CA GLU A 42 13.91 11.88 3.90
C GLU A 42 12.61 12.27 3.20
N GLN A 43 11.59 12.65 3.98
CA GLN A 43 10.32 13.15 3.46
C GLN A 43 10.34 14.68 3.42
N ARG A 44 10.05 15.28 2.25
CA ARG A 44 10.03 16.75 2.11
C ARG A 44 8.87 17.41 2.83
N ILE A 45 7.79 16.65 3.03
CA ILE A 45 6.53 17.06 3.65
C ILE A 45 6.07 15.95 4.59
N LEU A 46 5.47 16.32 5.71
CA LEU A 46 4.89 15.42 6.72
C LEU A 46 3.36 15.60 6.86
N ASN A 47 2.72 16.31 5.93
CA ASN A 47 1.27 16.51 5.92
C ASN A 47 0.60 15.41 5.08
N PRO A 48 -0.14 14.47 5.71
CA PRO A 48 -0.79 13.36 5.01
C PRO A 48 -1.98 13.80 4.16
N ALA A 49 -2.59 14.96 4.46
CA ALA A 49 -3.69 15.52 3.67
C ALA A 49 -3.23 16.21 2.37
N LEU A 50 -1.92 16.34 2.15
CA LEU A 50 -1.35 16.89 0.93
C LEU A 50 -0.58 15.86 0.12
N ARG A 51 -0.12 14.78 0.76
CA ARG A 51 0.68 13.76 0.09
C ARG A 51 0.40 12.36 0.63
N ALA A 52 -0.32 11.60 -0.17
CA ALA A 52 -0.54 10.18 0.07
C ALA A 52 0.71 9.38 -0.35
N SER A 53 1.60 9.07 0.58
CA SER A 53 2.75 8.19 0.36
C SER A 53 3.14 7.43 1.62
N THR A 54 3.58 6.20 1.45
CA THR A 54 4.00 5.32 2.55
C THR A 54 5.06 5.97 3.45
N GLY A 55 6.04 6.67 2.86
CA GLY A 55 7.07 7.35 3.63
C GLY A 55 6.54 8.51 4.48
N VAL A 56 5.51 9.25 4.01
CA VAL A 56 4.83 10.27 4.81
C VAL A 56 4.05 9.61 5.94
N TYR A 57 3.24 8.59 5.66
CA TYR A 57 2.42 7.92 6.67
C TYR A 57 3.25 7.20 7.73
N ASN A 58 4.44 6.68 7.38
CA ASN A 58 5.32 6.07 8.37
C ASN A 58 5.66 7.03 9.53
N ILE A 59 5.79 8.33 9.25
CA ILE A 59 6.03 9.35 10.27
C ILE A 59 4.70 9.95 10.75
N SER A 60 3.93 10.51 9.82
CA SER A 60 2.75 11.30 10.16
C SER A 60 1.58 10.49 10.70
N GLY A 61 1.45 9.20 10.38
CA GLY A 61 0.38 8.35 10.91
C GLY A 61 0.42 8.16 12.43
N LYS A 62 1.56 8.48 13.09
CA LYS A 62 1.69 8.47 14.55
C LYS A 62 1.34 9.82 15.18
N ILE A 63 1.24 10.86 14.34
CA ILE A 63 1.01 12.25 14.76
C ILE A 63 -0.40 12.70 14.36
N VAL A 64 -0.82 12.39 13.13
CA VAL A 64 -2.10 12.79 12.55
C VAL A 64 -2.91 11.53 12.28
N GLU A 65 -4.00 11.34 13.01
CA GLU A 65 -4.85 10.17 12.87
C GLU A 65 -5.88 10.35 11.74
N PRO A 66 -6.28 9.22 11.08
CA PRO A 66 -7.38 9.24 10.10
C PRO A 66 -8.75 9.25 10.79
N LEU A 67 -9.81 9.49 10.02
CA LEU A 67 -11.18 9.30 10.49
C LEU A 67 -11.46 7.83 10.82
N ILE A 68 -11.06 6.93 9.95
CA ILE A 68 -11.25 5.48 10.03
C ILE A 68 -9.91 4.83 9.71
N ASP A 69 -9.51 3.79 10.44
CA ASP A 69 -8.34 2.97 10.12
C ASP A 69 -8.76 1.54 9.74
N LYS A 70 -7.80 0.69 9.38
CA LYS A 70 -8.01 -0.69 8.98
C LYS A 70 -7.23 -1.63 9.88
N SER A 71 -7.93 -2.61 10.46
CA SER A 71 -7.37 -3.74 11.18
C SER A 71 -7.48 -5.02 10.36
N TYR A 72 -6.99 -6.14 10.90
CA TYR A 72 -7.23 -7.47 10.32
C TYR A 72 -8.71 -7.91 10.40
N ASP A 73 -9.47 -7.35 11.35
CA ASP A 73 -10.90 -7.64 11.53
C ASP A 73 -11.82 -6.74 10.66
N GLY A 74 -11.25 -5.75 9.95
CA GLY A 74 -11.99 -4.83 9.11
C GLY A 74 -11.63 -3.36 9.36
N TYR A 75 -12.62 -2.46 9.18
CA TYR A 75 -12.41 -1.02 9.39
C TYR A 75 -12.72 -0.62 10.83
N GLU A 76 -11.82 0.15 11.43
CA GLU A 76 -11.88 0.55 12.83
C GLU A 76 -12.22 2.02 13.01
N PRO A 77 -13.11 2.36 13.98
CA PRO A 77 -13.36 3.73 14.41
C PRO A 77 -12.11 4.36 15.05
N VAL A 78 -11.67 5.52 14.50
CA VAL A 78 -10.60 6.34 15.10
C VAL A 78 -11.17 7.71 15.48
N LEU A 79 -11.03 8.73 14.62
CA LEU A 79 -11.67 10.03 14.84
C LEU A 79 -13.15 10.04 14.43
N ALA A 80 -13.57 9.15 13.53
CA ALA A 80 -14.97 8.81 13.32
C ALA A 80 -15.38 7.67 14.25
N THR A 81 -16.62 7.70 14.77
CA THR A 81 -17.19 6.67 15.65
C THR A 81 -18.29 5.87 14.97
N ASP A 82 -18.92 6.44 13.95
CA ASP A 82 -19.98 5.82 13.17
C ASP A 82 -20.10 6.50 11.80
N TRP A 83 -20.63 5.77 10.80
CA TRP A 83 -20.83 6.30 9.44
C TRP A 83 -21.98 5.58 8.73
N SER A 84 -22.70 6.33 7.91
CA SER A 84 -23.83 5.82 7.13
C SER A 84 -24.02 6.62 5.84
N SER A 85 -24.63 5.98 4.84
CA SER A 85 -24.99 6.61 3.57
C SER A 85 -26.50 6.79 3.46
N SER A 86 -26.93 7.81 2.71
CA SER A 86 -28.28 7.90 2.19
C SER A 86 -28.58 6.80 1.17
N ASP A 87 -29.86 6.46 0.97
CA ASP A 87 -30.26 5.38 0.04
C ASP A 87 -29.81 5.61 -1.41
N ASP A 88 -29.63 6.87 -1.81
CA ASP A 88 -29.19 7.29 -3.14
C ASP A 88 -27.67 7.49 -3.24
N GLY A 89 -26.94 7.29 -2.14
CA GLY A 89 -25.49 7.46 -2.08
C GLY A 89 -25.01 8.91 -2.22
N LEU A 90 -25.90 9.90 -2.20
CA LEU A 90 -25.54 11.30 -2.39
C LEU A 90 -25.09 12.00 -1.10
N ALA A 91 -25.34 11.39 0.05
CA ALA A 91 -24.91 11.92 1.33
C ALA A 91 -24.30 10.83 2.22
N ILE A 92 -23.11 11.10 2.76
CA ILE A 92 -22.48 10.23 3.76
C ILE A 92 -22.36 11.01 5.06
N THR A 93 -22.99 10.48 6.11
CA THR A 93 -22.95 11.03 7.46
C THR A 93 -21.88 10.34 8.27
N VAL A 94 -20.97 11.11 8.87
CA VAL A 94 -19.88 10.63 9.73
C VAL A 94 -20.04 11.26 11.12
N LYS A 95 -20.13 10.41 12.15
CA LYS A 95 -20.11 10.84 13.55
C LYS A 95 -18.66 10.90 14.02
N LEU A 96 -18.28 12.04 14.59
CA LEU A 96 -16.94 12.30 15.08
C LEU A 96 -16.82 12.01 16.58
N ARG A 97 -15.62 11.65 17.02
CA ARG A 97 -15.31 11.39 18.41
C ARG A 97 -15.30 12.70 19.21
N GLU A 98 -16.02 12.69 20.31
CA GLU A 98 -16.03 13.80 21.27
C GLU A 98 -14.80 13.77 22.19
N GLY A 99 -14.38 14.92 22.70
CA GLY A 99 -13.30 15.04 23.70
C GLY A 99 -11.89 14.84 23.14
N VAL A 100 -11.71 14.83 21.82
CA VAL A 100 -10.41 14.83 21.15
C VAL A 100 -9.89 16.24 21.00
N ASN A 101 -8.64 16.48 21.37
CA ASN A 101 -7.95 17.76 21.17
C ASN A 101 -6.76 17.59 20.20
N TRP A 102 -6.48 18.62 19.44
CA TRP A 102 -5.21 18.77 18.74
C TRP A 102 -4.04 18.87 19.73
N HIS A 103 -2.83 18.61 19.29
CA HIS A 103 -1.64 18.63 20.14
C HIS A 103 -1.34 19.99 20.79
N ASP A 104 -1.90 21.07 20.25
CA ASP A 104 -1.82 22.45 20.77
C ASP A 104 -2.95 22.79 21.76
N GLY A 105 -3.89 21.86 21.97
CA GLY A 105 -4.97 21.97 22.94
C GLY A 105 -6.31 22.44 22.39
N GLU A 106 -6.38 22.87 21.11
CA GLU A 106 -7.65 23.23 20.47
C GLU A 106 -8.51 22.00 20.23
N PRO A 107 -9.85 22.07 20.33
CA PRO A 107 -10.72 20.92 20.13
C PRO A 107 -10.78 20.48 18.65
N PHE A 108 -10.80 19.18 18.40
CA PHE A 108 -11.10 18.59 17.10
C PHE A 108 -12.61 18.62 16.85
N THR A 109 -13.02 19.17 15.72
CA THR A 109 -14.43 19.34 15.36
C THR A 109 -14.71 19.03 13.89
N CYS A 110 -15.98 19.01 13.52
CA CYS A 110 -16.44 18.91 12.13
C CYS A 110 -15.86 20.00 11.22
N ASP A 111 -15.62 21.20 11.74
CA ASP A 111 -15.04 22.31 10.94
C ASP A 111 -13.66 21.95 10.39
N ASP A 112 -12.84 21.18 11.14
CA ASP A 112 -11.54 20.70 10.68
C ASP A 112 -11.68 19.68 9.54
N VAL A 113 -12.64 18.77 9.67
CA VAL A 113 -12.97 17.78 8.64
C VAL A 113 -13.47 18.47 7.37
N ALA A 114 -14.42 19.38 7.49
CA ALA A 114 -15.01 20.11 6.37
C ALA A 114 -13.95 20.95 5.63
N PHE A 115 -13.12 21.69 6.39
CA PHE A 115 -12.01 22.46 5.82
C PHE A 115 -11.04 21.55 5.05
N THR A 116 -10.60 20.46 5.69
CA THR A 116 -9.62 19.56 5.08
C THR A 116 -10.18 18.87 3.83
N ALA A 117 -11.43 18.42 3.88
CA ALA A 117 -12.07 17.74 2.75
C ALA A 117 -12.16 18.65 1.51
N ILE A 118 -12.56 19.91 1.70
CA ILE A 118 -12.78 20.85 0.59
C ILE A 118 -11.46 21.50 0.12
N GLU A 119 -10.59 21.91 1.04
CA GLU A 119 -9.41 22.69 0.67
C GLU A 119 -8.17 21.83 0.38
N MET A 120 -8.07 20.64 0.98
CA MET A 120 -6.92 19.77 0.81
C MET A 120 -7.26 18.49 0.02
N TRP A 121 -8.18 17.64 0.50
CA TRP A 121 -8.43 16.35 -0.16
C TRP A 121 -8.97 16.51 -1.57
N LYS A 122 -9.94 17.40 -1.77
CA LYS A 122 -10.55 17.65 -3.09
C LYS A 122 -9.62 18.39 -4.04
N LYS A 123 -8.84 19.37 -3.56
CA LYS A 123 -8.09 20.28 -4.43
C LYS A 123 -6.62 19.92 -4.60
N LEU A 124 -5.98 19.35 -3.58
CA LEU A 124 -4.52 19.28 -3.49
C LEU A 124 -3.98 17.87 -3.35
N LEU A 125 -4.72 16.94 -2.71
CA LEU A 125 -4.26 15.59 -2.48
C LEU A 125 -4.42 14.75 -3.75
N ASN A 126 -3.30 14.27 -4.31
CA ASN A 126 -3.33 13.31 -5.40
C ASN A 126 -4.10 12.04 -4.96
N TYR A 127 -4.66 11.29 -5.89
CA TYR A 127 -5.59 10.15 -5.67
C TYR A 127 -6.94 10.54 -5.06
N SER A 128 -6.98 11.48 -4.11
CA SER A 128 -8.22 11.93 -3.47
C SER A 128 -8.99 12.91 -4.35
N SER A 129 -8.31 13.77 -5.09
CA SER A 129 -8.97 14.77 -5.95
C SER A 129 -9.89 14.14 -7.00
N ALA A 130 -9.53 12.98 -7.56
CA ALA A 130 -10.39 12.23 -8.47
C ALA A 130 -11.58 11.60 -7.73
N LEU A 131 -11.34 10.95 -6.58
CA LEU A 131 -12.37 10.37 -5.72
C LEU A 131 -13.36 11.43 -5.23
N GLN A 132 -12.85 12.58 -4.79
CA GLN A 132 -13.65 13.69 -4.25
C GLN A 132 -14.13 14.67 -5.32
N ALA A 133 -13.99 14.36 -6.62
CA ALA A 133 -14.43 15.25 -7.69
C ALA A 133 -15.92 15.60 -7.60
N SER A 134 -16.76 14.67 -7.20
CA SER A 134 -18.20 14.84 -7.01
C SER A 134 -18.60 15.40 -5.64
N LEU A 135 -17.67 15.55 -4.68
CA LEU A 135 -17.96 16.17 -3.38
C LEU A 135 -18.30 17.65 -3.57
N GLU A 136 -19.48 18.08 -3.12
CA GLU A 136 -19.94 19.48 -3.24
C GLU A 136 -19.70 20.25 -1.96
N SER A 137 -20.10 19.70 -0.81
CA SER A 137 -19.94 20.32 0.51
C SER A 137 -19.72 19.26 1.59
N VAL A 138 -19.22 19.72 2.74
CA VAL A 138 -19.30 18.98 4.01
C VAL A 138 -20.00 19.89 5.00
N ASP A 139 -21.21 19.49 5.40
CA ASP A 139 -22.05 20.26 6.28
C ASP A 139 -21.90 19.79 7.72
N CYS A 140 -21.59 20.73 8.62
CA CYS A 140 -21.50 20.48 10.05
C CYS A 140 -22.87 20.76 10.70
N THR A 141 -23.63 19.71 10.98
CA THR A 141 -24.93 19.85 11.66
C THR A 141 -24.79 20.14 13.15
N ASP A 142 -23.68 19.71 13.72
CA ASP A 142 -23.18 20.00 15.06
C ASP A 142 -21.63 19.80 15.06
N PRO A 143 -20.91 20.13 16.15
CA PRO A 143 -19.45 20.01 16.19
C PRO A 143 -18.90 18.59 15.93
N HIS A 144 -19.73 17.57 16.06
CA HIS A 144 -19.32 16.16 15.96
C HIS A 144 -20.09 15.37 14.91
N THR A 145 -20.71 16.04 13.93
CA THR A 145 -21.41 15.40 12.82
C THR A 145 -21.06 16.08 11.50
N ALA A 146 -20.36 15.36 10.61
CA ALA A 146 -20.02 15.79 9.27
C ALA A 146 -20.89 15.06 8.24
N VAL A 147 -21.57 15.82 7.37
CA VAL A 147 -22.36 15.29 6.25
C VAL A 147 -21.67 15.66 4.95
N PHE A 148 -21.08 14.65 4.29
CA PHE A 148 -20.45 14.79 2.98
C PHE A 148 -21.52 14.71 1.90
N ASN A 149 -21.71 15.77 1.12
CA ASN A 149 -22.71 15.85 0.05
C ASN A 149 -22.03 15.73 -1.32
N TYR A 150 -22.51 14.81 -2.14
CA TYR A 150 -21.95 14.47 -3.44
C TYR A 150 -22.95 14.75 -4.57
N SER A 151 -22.46 15.17 -5.74
CA SER A 151 -23.28 15.36 -6.96
C SER A 151 -23.48 14.05 -7.75
N LYS A 152 -22.77 12.99 -7.38
CA LYS A 152 -22.90 11.62 -7.91
C LYS A 152 -22.87 10.63 -6.77
N PRO A 153 -23.51 9.47 -6.88
CA PRO A 153 -23.45 8.44 -5.86
C PRO A 153 -22.00 8.12 -5.45
N MET A 154 -21.76 8.04 -4.15
CA MET A 154 -20.51 7.59 -3.54
C MET A 154 -20.79 6.32 -2.75
N PRO A 155 -20.29 5.16 -3.18
CA PRO A 155 -20.43 3.92 -2.44
C PRO A 155 -19.83 4.04 -1.03
N LEU A 156 -20.55 3.58 -0.02
CA LEU A 156 -20.10 3.71 1.37
C LEU A 156 -18.83 2.87 1.62
N ASP A 157 -18.75 1.69 1.03
CA ASP A 157 -17.56 0.82 1.12
C ASP A 157 -16.33 1.48 0.50
N LEU A 158 -16.46 2.15 -0.65
CA LEU A 158 -15.39 2.93 -1.27
C LEU A 158 -14.97 4.11 -0.38
N PHE A 159 -15.93 4.87 0.16
CA PHE A 159 -15.63 5.96 1.08
C PHE A 159 -14.84 5.46 2.28
N VAL A 160 -15.33 4.40 2.94
CA VAL A 160 -14.68 3.80 4.12
C VAL A 160 -13.30 3.25 3.77
N ALA A 161 -13.16 2.55 2.64
CA ALA A 161 -11.88 2.01 2.18
C ALA A 161 -10.82 3.09 1.89
N ALA A 162 -11.25 4.28 1.50
CA ALA A 162 -10.35 5.39 1.23
C ALA A 162 -9.85 6.10 2.51
N MET A 163 -10.62 6.07 3.61
CA MET A 163 -10.33 6.86 4.81
C MET A 163 -8.99 6.56 5.48
N PRO A 164 -8.52 5.30 5.57
CA PRO A 164 -7.22 5.01 6.18
C PRO A 164 -6.05 5.76 5.56
N ASP A 165 -6.07 5.97 4.25
CA ASP A 165 -5.00 6.67 3.52
C ASP A 165 -5.33 8.13 3.19
N LEU A 166 -6.59 8.43 2.92
CA LEU A 166 -6.99 9.74 2.40
C LEU A 166 -7.81 10.58 3.41
N GLY A 167 -8.21 10.00 4.53
CA GLY A 167 -9.11 10.59 5.51
C GLY A 167 -8.43 11.20 6.74
N HIS A 168 -7.28 11.86 6.60
CA HIS A 168 -6.57 12.51 7.69
C HIS A 168 -6.98 13.99 7.79
N PRO A 169 -7.80 14.41 8.78
CA PRO A 169 -8.13 15.80 8.99
C PRO A 169 -6.90 16.59 9.47
N MET A 170 -6.89 17.89 9.15
CA MET A 170 -5.85 18.84 9.57
C MET A 170 -6.49 19.99 10.37
N PRO A 171 -5.77 20.59 11.33
CA PRO A 171 -6.30 21.64 12.19
C PRO A 171 -6.60 22.91 11.38
N LYS A 172 -7.88 23.20 11.17
CA LYS A 172 -8.35 24.36 10.39
C LYS A 172 -7.69 25.66 10.85
N HIS A 173 -7.60 25.87 12.17
CA HIS A 173 -7.08 27.11 12.77
C HIS A 173 -5.60 27.40 12.41
N LEU A 174 -4.82 26.39 12.01
CA LEU A 174 -3.43 26.56 11.59
C LEU A 174 -3.26 26.74 10.07
N TYR A 175 -4.29 26.44 9.27
CA TYR A 175 -4.20 26.46 7.81
C TYR A 175 -5.12 27.49 7.15
N GLU A 176 -6.27 27.82 7.75
CA GLU A 176 -7.24 28.73 7.17
C GLU A 176 -6.62 30.14 6.96
N GLY A 177 -6.82 30.70 5.77
CA GLY A 177 -6.26 32.01 5.40
C GLY A 177 -4.78 32.04 5.06
N THR A 178 -4.10 30.87 5.04
CA THR A 178 -2.68 30.73 4.66
C THR A 178 -2.52 30.20 3.24
N ASP A 179 -1.29 30.26 2.69
CA ASP A 179 -0.89 29.46 1.53
C ASP A 179 -0.64 28.03 1.99
N ILE A 180 -1.63 27.15 1.83
CA ILE A 180 -1.60 25.77 2.33
C ILE A 180 -0.32 25.02 1.90
N LEU A 181 0.14 25.21 0.65
CA LEU A 181 1.31 24.50 0.13
C LEU A 181 2.63 24.98 0.73
N LYS A 182 2.66 26.19 1.32
CA LYS A 182 3.84 26.79 1.96
C LYS A 182 3.73 26.89 3.48
N ASN A 183 2.65 26.35 4.04
CA ASN A 183 2.41 26.41 5.47
C ASN A 183 3.51 25.62 6.23
N GLU A 184 4.02 26.19 7.32
CA GLU A 184 5.12 25.60 8.11
C GLU A 184 4.72 24.27 8.76
N TYR A 185 3.46 24.09 9.11
CA TYR A 185 2.94 22.84 9.69
C TYR A 185 2.93 21.67 8.71
N ASN A 186 3.23 21.89 7.43
CA ASN A 186 3.46 20.82 6.48
C ASN A 186 4.74 20.02 6.79
N THR A 187 5.65 20.56 7.59
CA THR A 187 6.88 19.88 8.03
C THR A 187 7.00 19.75 9.55
N ALA A 188 6.10 20.39 10.29
CA ALA A 188 5.99 20.32 11.74
C ALA A 188 4.52 20.05 12.13
N PRO A 189 3.97 18.85 11.82
CA PRO A 189 2.56 18.58 11.92
C PRO A 189 2.03 18.66 13.36
N VAL A 190 0.87 19.30 13.52
CA VAL A 190 0.04 19.24 14.71
C VAL A 190 -1.10 18.28 14.40
N GLY A 191 -1.27 17.25 15.22
CA GLY A 191 -2.25 16.18 15.04
C GLY A 191 -3.04 15.87 16.31
N THR A 192 -3.77 14.76 16.29
CA THR A 192 -4.54 14.22 17.42
C THR A 192 -3.92 12.94 17.97
N GLY A 193 -2.87 12.44 17.32
CA GLY A 193 -2.31 11.12 17.52
C GLY A 193 -1.55 10.92 18.83
N PRO A 194 -1.09 9.67 19.06
CA PRO A 194 -0.40 9.29 20.30
C PRO A 194 0.97 9.95 20.48
N PHE A 195 1.56 10.49 19.41
CA PHE A 195 2.87 11.15 19.49
C PHE A 195 2.79 12.57 18.93
N LYS A 196 3.44 13.51 19.65
CA LYS A 196 3.58 14.93 19.26
C LYS A 196 4.91 15.14 18.54
N PHE A 197 4.88 15.84 17.39
CA PHE A 197 6.09 16.27 16.69
C PHE A 197 6.96 17.16 17.60
N VAL A 198 8.28 16.96 17.56
CA VAL A 198 9.25 17.77 18.31
C VAL A 198 10.17 18.50 17.35
N GLU A 199 10.88 17.76 16.50
CA GLU A 199 11.86 18.36 15.61
C GLU A 199 12.11 17.51 14.37
N TYR A 200 12.59 18.16 13.32
CA TYR A 200 13.01 17.55 12.08
C TYR A 200 14.41 18.06 11.71
N GLU A 201 15.44 17.28 12.07
CA GLU A 201 16.81 17.54 11.65
C GLU A 201 17.05 16.98 10.26
N ARG A 202 17.13 17.90 9.29
CA ARG A 202 17.20 17.57 7.86
C ARG A 202 18.38 16.66 7.53
N GLY A 203 18.07 15.57 6.82
CA GLY A 203 19.04 14.54 6.43
C GLY A 203 19.49 13.61 7.56
N GLN A 204 18.99 13.78 8.79
CA GLN A 204 19.37 13.00 9.96
C GLN A 204 18.18 12.23 10.54
N TYR A 205 17.17 12.92 11.10
CA TYR A 205 16.03 12.26 11.75
C TYR A 205 14.81 13.17 11.91
N VAL A 206 13.69 12.55 12.23
CA VAL A 206 12.50 13.18 12.82
C VAL A 206 12.30 12.61 14.23
N LEU A 207 11.95 13.45 15.19
CA LEU A 207 11.64 13.07 16.56
C LEU A 207 10.19 13.40 16.90
N ALA A 208 9.49 12.44 17.48
CA ALA A 208 8.20 12.66 18.14
C ALA A 208 8.25 12.10 19.57
N VAL A 209 7.49 12.71 20.47
CA VAL A 209 7.36 12.32 21.87
C VAL A 209 5.92 11.96 22.20
N LYS A 210 5.74 11.19 23.24
CA LYS A 210 4.45 10.80 23.78
C LYS A 210 3.51 12.01 23.93
N ASN A 211 2.26 11.84 23.49
CA ASN A 211 1.15 12.74 23.82
C ASN A 211 0.55 12.30 25.16
N GLU A 212 0.82 13.03 26.24
CA GLU A 212 0.28 12.72 27.58
C GLU A 212 -1.23 12.92 27.66
N ASP A 213 -1.81 13.75 26.75
CA ASP A 213 -3.23 14.06 26.69
C ASP A 213 -3.94 13.25 25.59
N TYR A 214 -3.38 12.09 25.21
CA TYR A 214 -3.96 11.26 24.15
C TYR A 214 -5.34 10.74 24.55
N TRP A 215 -6.29 10.84 23.65
CA TRP A 215 -7.70 10.50 23.90
C TRP A 215 -7.96 9.01 24.24
N ARG A 216 -7.06 8.09 23.83
CA ARG A 216 -7.11 6.69 24.30
C ARG A 216 -6.40 6.57 25.63
N GLU A 217 -7.15 6.38 26.69
CA GLU A 217 -6.61 6.28 28.06
C GLU A 217 -5.57 5.15 28.17
N GLY A 218 -4.45 5.43 28.81
CA GLY A 218 -3.40 4.46 29.04
C GLY A 218 -2.39 4.31 27.92
N TYR A 219 -2.51 5.02 26.81
CA TYR A 219 -1.60 4.99 25.67
C TYR A 219 -0.98 6.37 25.40
N PRO A 220 0.13 6.43 24.62
CA PRO A 220 0.93 5.33 24.14
C PRO A 220 1.83 4.74 25.23
N TYR A 221 2.43 3.56 24.95
CA TYR A 221 3.37 2.94 25.90
C TYR A 221 4.77 3.52 25.79
N LEU A 222 5.26 3.82 24.57
CA LEU A 222 6.58 4.41 24.33
C LEU A 222 6.61 5.89 24.73
N ASP A 223 7.80 6.37 25.15
CA ASP A 223 8.03 7.80 25.38
C ASP A 223 8.35 8.56 24.09
N ARG A 224 9.02 7.91 23.13
CA ARG A 224 9.54 8.56 21.91
C ARG A 224 9.62 7.61 20.73
N ILE A 225 9.56 8.23 19.54
CA ILE A 225 9.91 7.58 18.28
C ILE A 225 10.91 8.49 17.55
N VAL A 226 11.99 7.89 17.05
CA VAL A 226 13.00 8.55 16.21
C VAL A 226 13.01 7.87 14.85
N TRP A 227 12.68 8.59 13.79
CA TRP A 227 12.84 8.13 12.41
C TRP A 227 14.20 8.58 11.90
N ARG A 228 15.15 7.64 11.83
CA ARG A 228 16.54 7.90 11.43
C ARG A 228 16.74 7.67 9.94
N PHE A 229 17.30 8.65 9.22
CA PHE A 229 17.55 8.56 7.78
C PHE A 229 18.90 7.93 7.52
N ILE A 230 18.91 6.70 6.95
CA ILE A 230 20.14 5.99 6.55
C ILE A 230 19.97 5.58 5.10
N LYS A 231 20.70 6.21 4.18
CA LYS A 231 20.58 5.97 2.73
C LYS A 231 21.23 4.67 2.27
N ASP A 232 22.33 4.30 2.93
CA ASP A 232 23.07 3.08 2.61
C ASP A 232 22.41 1.87 3.30
N LYS A 233 21.98 0.90 2.49
CA LYS A 233 21.25 -0.29 2.97
C LYS A 233 22.11 -1.18 3.86
N SER A 234 23.42 -1.29 3.58
CA SER A 234 24.32 -2.08 4.42
C SER A 234 24.57 -1.42 5.77
N ALA A 235 24.66 -0.08 5.81
CA ALA A 235 24.71 0.67 7.06
C ALA A 235 23.41 0.52 7.88
N ALA A 236 22.25 0.46 7.21
CA ALA A 236 20.99 0.21 7.88
C ALA A 236 20.93 -1.19 8.50
N ALA A 237 21.38 -2.22 7.77
CA ALA A 237 21.50 -3.58 8.28
C ALA A 237 22.45 -3.67 9.48
N ALA A 238 23.60 -3.01 9.41
CA ALA A 238 24.55 -2.95 10.54
C ALA A 238 23.96 -2.24 11.78
N ALA A 239 23.18 -1.18 11.59
CA ALA A 239 22.50 -0.48 12.67
C ALA A 239 21.42 -1.33 13.36
N LEU A 240 20.70 -2.18 12.60
CA LEU A 240 19.78 -3.20 13.13
C LEU A 240 20.54 -4.20 14.01
N GLU A 241 21.61 -4.78 13.49
CA GLU A 241 22.42 -5.77 14.22
C GLU A 241 23.07 -5.20 15.49
N ALA A 242 23.46 -3.92 15.46
CA ALA A 242 23.98 -3.21 16.62
C ALA A 242 22.90 -2.84 17.66
N GLY A 243 21.61 -2.97 17.32
CA GLY A 243 20.50 -2.53 18.16
C GLY A 243 20.32 -1.00 18.22
N GLU A 244 20.93 -0.28 17.28
CA GLU A 244 20.75 1.18 17.14
C GLU A 244 19.44 1.55 16.42
N VAL A 245 18.86 0.59 15.72
CA VAL A 245 17.59 0.67 14.99
C VAL A 245 16.77 -0.56 15.37
N HIS A 246 15.48 -0.38 15.63
CA HIS A 246 14.58 -1.45 16.02
C HIS A 246 13.73 -1.99 14.86
N GLU A 247 13.52 -1.19 13.81
CA GLU A 247 12.71 -1.57 12.65
C GLU A 247 13.25 -0.91 11.39
N SER A 248 13.29 -1.68 10.31
CA SER A 248 13.56 -1.21 8.96
C SER A 248 12.53 -1.81 8.01
N GLY A 249 11.53 -1.02 7.67
CA GLY A 249 10.47 -1.41 6.76
C GLY A 249 10.70 -0.97 5.31
N PHE A 250 9.75 -1.28 4.44
CA PHE A 250 9.68 -0.78 3.07
C PHE A 250 10.92 -1.11 2.22
N ILE A 251 11.48 -2.34 2.38
CA ILE A 251 12.72 -2.78 1.70
C ILE A 251 13.90 -1.82 2.01
N GLY A 252 14.02 -1.43 3.26
CA GLY A 252 15.07 -0.52 3.73
C GLY A 252 16.47 -1.14 3.78
N VAL A 253 16.58 -2.47 3.72
CA VAL A 253 17.83 -3.23 3.61
C VAL A 253 17.91 -3.97 2.27
N SER A 254 19.07 -4.50 1.89
CA SER A 254 19.22 -5.29 0.67
C SER A 254 18.54 -6.66 0.78
N MET A 255 18.16 -7.28 -0.35
CA MET A 255 17.58 -8.63 -0.31
C MET A 255 18.55 -9.67 0.27
N ALA A 256 19.86 -9.50 0.08
CA ALA A 256 20.88 -10.35 0.70
C ALA A 256 20.92 -10.18 2.23
N ASP A 257 20.73 -8.96 2.73
CA ASP A 257 20.62 -8.68 4.16
C ASP A 257 19.29 -9.21 4.74
N VAL A 258 18.18 -9.11 3.99
CA VAL A 258 16.90 -9.73 4.37
C VAL A 258 17.07 -11.23 4.60
N GLU A 259 17.66 -11.95 3.62
CA GLU A 259 17.94 -13.38 3.73
C GLU A 259 18.81 -13.70 4.96
N ARG A 260 19.92 -12.98 5.13
CA ARG A 260 20.83 -13.17 6.25
C ARG A 260 20.21 -12.87 7.62
N LEU A 261 19.40 -11.81 7.72
CA LEU A 261 18.72 -11.42 8.97
C LEU A 261 17.52 -12.32 9.28
N SER A 262 16.96 -13.02 8.29
CA SER A 262 15.92 -14.05 8.51
C SER A 262 16.44 -15.25 9.31
N ASP A 263 17.74 -15.53 9.25
CA ASP A 263 18.41 -16.58 10.01
C ASP A 263 18.81 -16.15 11.44
N ASP A 264 18.60 -14.89 11.80
CA ASP A 264 18.97 -14.33 13.11
C ASP A 264 17.75 -14.26 14.04
N ASP A 265 17.75 -15.08 15.09
CA ASP A 265 16.66 -15.19 16.07
C ASP A 265 16.28 -13.87 16.77
N ARG A 266 17.07 -12.81 16.65
CA ARG A 266 16.80 -11.50 17.22
C ARG A 266 15.78 -10.69 16.44
N PHE A 267 15.47 -11.09 15.20
CA PHE A 267 14.60 -10.35 14.30
C PHE A 267 13.39 -11.16 13.88
N ASP A 268 12.31 -10.45 13.61
CA ASP A 268 11.19 -10.90 12.80
C ASP A 268 11.37 -10.28 11.41
N VAL A 269 11.44 -11.14 10.39
CA VAL A 269 11.62 -10.73 8.99
C VAL A 269 10.45 -11.28 8.19
N GLY A 270 9.72 -10.40 7.53
CA GLY A 270 8.54 -10.82 6.79
C GLY A 270 7.79 -9.68 6.14
N THR A 271 6.60 -10.00 5.69
CA THR A 271 5.70 -9.12 4.93
C THR A 271 4.45 -8.74 5.72
N ASP A 272 4.30 -9.24 6.93
CA ASP A 272 3.17 -8.95 7.80
C ASP A 272 3.07 -7.45 8.08
N GLY A 273 1.85 -6.93 8.12
CA GLY A 273 1.59 -5.50 8.30
C GLY A 273 1.68 -4.67 7.02
N TYR A 274 1.89 -5.29 5.86
CA TYR A 274 1.92 -4.62 4.56
C TYR A 274 0.84 -5.10 3.59
N GLU A 275 -0.13 -5.89 4.04
CA GLU A 275 -1.17 -6.48 3.21
C GLU A 275 -2.05 -5.42 2.54
N ASN A 276 -2.19 -4.25 3.15
CA ASN A 276 -2.90 -3.12 2.55
C ASN A 276 -2.06 -2.29 1.57
N ASN A 277 -0.77 -2.61 1.43
CA ASN A 277 0.20 -1.88 0.62
C ASN A 277 0.94 -2.79 -0.37
N VAL A 278 0.25 -3.79 -0.93
CA VAL A 278 0.84 -4.65 -1.95
C VAL A 278 1.15 -3.84 -3.20
N ALA A 279 2.32 -4.04 -3.76
CA ALA A 279 2.71 -3.42 -5.01
C ALA A 279 2.69 -4.44 -6.16
N HIS A 280 2.30 -3.98 -7.34
CA HIS A 280 2.50 -4.73 -8.59
C HIS A 280 3.82 -4.33 -9.23
N SER A 281 4.71 -5.28 -9.49
CA SER A 281 5.76 -5.10 -10.49
C SER A 281 5.16 -5.33 -11.87
N THR A 282 5.33 -4.35 -12.73
CA THR A 282 4.67 -4.29 -14.04
C THR A 282 5.68 -4.29 -15.19
N VAL A 283 5.22 -4.71 -16.38
CA VAL A 283 5.83 -4.31 -17.64
C VAL A 283 4.81 -3.45 -18.38
N GLU A 284 5.10 -2.17 -18.50
CA GLU A 284 4.27 -1.18 -19.17
C GLU A 284 4.68 -1.09 -20.64
N PHE A 285 3.71 -1.17 -21.55
CA PHE A 285 3.93 -1.11 -23.01
C PHE A 285 3.57 0.27 -23.55
N ASN A 286 4.44 0.91 -24.28
CA ASN A 286 4.06 2.13 -25.00
C ASN A 286 3.21 1.79 -26.24
N HIS A 287 1.91 1.93 -26.11
CA HIS A 287 0.93 1.61 -27.17
C HIS A 287 1.02 2.54 -28.40
N ARG A 288 1.83 3.61 -28.33
CA ARG A 288 2.15 4.45 -29.51
C ARG A 288 3.14 3.75 -30.43
N ASN A 289 3.88 2.75 -29.95
CA ASN A 289 4.70 1.87 -30.76
C ASN A 289 3.76 0.83 -31.45
N PRO A 290 3.69 0.80 -32.81
CA PRO A 290 2.76 -0.06 -33.54
C PRO A 290 3.01 -1.56 -33.29
N ILE A 291 4.24 -1.97 -32.95
CA ILE A 291 4.56 -3.36 -32.59
C ILE A 291 3.86 -3.73 -31.28
N LEU A 292 3.94 -2.83 -30.28
CA LEU A 292 3.39 -3.05 -28.95
C LEU A 292 1.89 -2.75 -28.85
N ALA A 293 1.30 -2.09 -29.86
CA ALA A 293 -0.14 -1.92 -29.98
C ALA A 293 -0.85 -3.25 -30.30
N ASP A 294 -0.16 -4.22 -30.91
CA ASP A 294 -0.70 -5.55 -31.17
C ASP A 294 -0.73 -6.39 -29.89
N VAL A 295 -1.94 -6.79 -29.47
CA VAL A 295 -2.15 -7.61 -28.27
C VAL A 295 -1.45 -8.96 -28.36
N LYS A 296 -1.37 -9.57 -29.55
CA LYS A 296 -0.68 -10.86 -29.74
C LYS A 296 0.81 -10.78 -29.43
N VAL A 297 1.43 -9.64 -29.77
CA VAL A 297 2.84 -9.40 -29.42
C VAL A 297 3.00 -9.30 -27.92
N ARG A 298 2.12 -8.56 -27.21
CA ARG A 298 2.17 -8.43 -25.75
C ARG A 298 1.93 -9.77 -25.05
N GLN A 299 0.97 -10.57 -25.52
CA GLN A 299 0.71 -11.92 -25.02
C GLN A 299 1.91 -12.85 -25.24
N ALA A 300 2.52 -12.81 -26.42
CA ALA A 300 3.75 -13.57 -26.71
C ALA A 300 4.89 -13.15 -25.78
N MET A 301 5.07 -11.86 -25.52
CA MET A 301 6.08 -11.36 -24.58
C MET A 301 5.81 -11.85 -23.15
N TYR A 302 4.54 -12.00 -22.74
CA TYR A 302 4.23 -12.56 -21.41
C TYR A 302 4.57 -14.04 -21.32
N HIS A 303 4.25 -14.85 -22.35
CA HIS A 303 4.68 -16.25 -22.41
C HIS A 303 6.20 -16.42 -22.41
N GLY A 304 6.96 -15.40 -22.77
CA GLY A 304 8.42 -15.37 -22.66
C GLY A 304 8.97 -15.10 -21.27
N LEU A 305 8.12 -14.84 -20.25
CA LEU A 305 8.55 -14.50 -18.89
C LEU A 305 8.29 -15.65 -17.93
N ASP A 306 9.35 -16.20 -17.32
CA ASP A 306 9.27 -17.14 -16.21
C ASP A 306 9.10 -16.35 -14.90
N ILE A 307 7.83 -16.17 -14.51
CA ILE A 307 7.47 -15.37 -13.33
C ILE A 307 7.90 -16.07 -12.04
N ASP A 308 7.80 -17.39 -11.97
CA ASP A 308 8.19 -18.16 -10.79
C ASP A 308 9.72 -18.07 -10.57
N TYR A 309 10.51 -18.18 -11.64
CA TYR A 309 11.95 -17.96 -11.56
C TYR A 309 12.28 -16.53 -11.06
N ALA A 310 11.57 -15.53 -11.55
CA ALA A 310 11.80 -14.13 -11.11
C ALA A 310 11.44 -13.94 -9.62
N ILE A 311 10.36 -14.56 -9.15
CA ILE A 311 9.97 -14.52 -7.73
C ILE A 311 11.07 -15.15 -6.86
N GLU A 312 11.53 -16.34 -7.21
CA GLU A 312 12.54 -17.08 -6.44
C GLU A 312 13.91 -16.35 -6.45
N THR A 313 14.34 -15.85 -7.61
CA THR A 313 15.70 -15.30 -7.74
C THR A 313 15.80 -13.83 -7.36
N ILE A 314 14.80 -13.00 -7.70
CA ILE A 314 14.82 -11.55 -7.46
C ILE A 314 14.17 -11.22 -6.12
N MET A 315 12.99 -11.83 -5.83
CA MET A 315 12.21 -11.53 -4.64
C MET A 315 12.43 -12.54 -3.50
N ARG A 316 13.32 -13.52 -3.66
CA ARG A 316 13.65 -14.54 -2.65
C ARG A 316 12.42 -15.26 -2.07
N GLY A 317 11.41 -15.48 -2.89
CA GLY A 317 10.16 -16.12 -2.48
C GLY A 317 9.16 -15.22 -1.72
N PHE A 318 9.49 -13.95 -1.48
CA PHE A 318 8.61 -13.02 -0.75
C PHE A 318 7.50 -12.38 -1.61
N ALA A 319 7.20 -12.93 -2.77
CA ALA A 319 6.22 -12.38 -3.71
C ALA A 319 5.30 -13.47 -4.25
N LYS A 320 4.25 -13.06 -4.96
CA LYS A 320 3.31 -13.95 -5.64
C LYS A 320 3.19 -13.57 -7.12
N PRO A 321 2.80 -14.49 -8.02
CA PRO A 321 2.44 -14.14 -9.38
C PRO A 321 1.26 -13.15 -9.40
N GLY A 322 1.36 -12.11 -10.23
CA GLY A 322 0.27 -11.18 -10.46
C GLY A 322 -0.83 -11.82 -11.32
N ARG A 323 -2.09 -11.52 -11.00
CA ARG A 323 -3.27 -12.05 -11.70
C ARG A 323 -4.13 -10.95 -12.29
N GLY A 324 -3.63 -9.72 -12.35
CA GLY A 324 -4.37 -8.60 -12.90
C GLY A 324 -4.14 -7.30 -12.14
N PRO A 325 -4.92 -6.26 -12.45
CA PRO A 325 -4.76 -4.95 -11.82
C PRO A 325 -5.13 -4.91 -10.33
N VAL A 326 -5.97 -5.81 -9.84
CA VAL A 326 -6.31 -5.90 -8.41
C VAL A 326 -5.49 -7.04 -7.80
N PRO A 327 -4.71 -6.80 -6.74
CA PRO A 327 -3.92 -7.85 -6.10
C PRO A 327 -4.78 -8.75 -5.20
N SER A 328 -4.22 -9.88 -4.79
CA SER A 328 -4.87 -10.83 -3.87
C SER A 328 -5.29 -10.19 -2.53
N ALA A 329 -4.70 -9.06 -2.15
CA ALA A 329 -5.10 -8.25 -1.00
C ALA A 329 -6.36 -7.39 -1.22
N GLY A 330 -6.91 -7.37 -2.43
CA GLY A 330 -8.11 -6.60 -2.82
C GLY A 330 -9.43 -7.12 -2.23
N GLY A 331 -9.39 -8.21 -1.47
CA GLY A 331 -10.58 -8.77 -0.81
C GLY A 331 -11.64 -9.22 -1.82
N ALA A 332 -12.90 -8.82 -1.61
CA ALA A 332 -14.00 -9.18 -2.50
C ALA A 332 -13.83 -8.67 -3.94
N ASN A 333 -13.05 -7.60 -4.15
CA ASN A 333 -12.79 -7.01 -5.47
C ASN A 333 -11.74 -7.79 -6.28
N TYR A 334 -11.06 -8.78 -5.70
CA TYR A 334 -10.06 -9.62 -6.37
C TYR A 334 -10.69 -10.86 -6.98
N THR A 335 -10.19 -11.27 -8.14
CA THR A 335 -10.47 -12.60 -8.71
C THR A 335 -9.19 -13.16 -9.34
N ASP A 336 -9.04 -14.48 -9.29
CA ASP A 336 -8.03 -15.25 -10.03
C ASP A 336 -8.64 -15.97 -11.27
N ASP A 337 -9.94 -15.83 -11.49
CA ASP A 337 -10.63 -16.31 -12.70
C ASP A 337 -10.42 -15.33 -13.86
N VAL A 338 -9.20 -15.28 -14.36
CA VAL A 338 -8.73 -14.40 -15.42
C VAL A 338 -7.85 -15.17 -16.41
N PRO A 339 -7.67 -14.71 -17.66
CA PRO A 339 -6.70 -15.26 -18.59
C PRO A 339 -5.30 -15.32 -17.98
N THR A 340 -4.63 -16.46 -18.11
CA THR A 340 -3.27 -16.69 -17.62
C THR A 340 -2.31 -16.97 -18.76
N TYR A 341 -1.03 -16.66 -18.53
CA TYR A 341 0.05 -16.78 -19.53
C TYR A 341 1.18 -17.60 -18.91
N GLU A 342 1.11 -18.92 -19.14
CA GLU A 342 2.17 -19.84 -18.69
C GLU A 342 3.48 -19.57 -19.43
N TYR A 343 4.62 -19.75 -18.75
CA TYR A 343 5.94 -19.65 -19.36
C TYR A 343 6.10 -20.70 -20.47
N ASP A 344 6.13 -20.26 -21.70
CA ASP A 344 6.36 -21.07 -22.89
C ASP A 344 7.07 -20.25 -23.98
N PRO A 345 8.41 -20.19 -23.95
CA PRO A 345 9.16 -19.40 -24.93
C PRO A 345 9.03 -19.92 -26.36
N GLU A 346 8.71 -21.19 -26.58
CA GLU A 346 8.49 -21.72 -27.93
C GLU A 346 7.13 -21.31 -28.49
N LEU A 347 6.09 -21.28 -27.65
CA LEU A 347 4.80 -20.69 -28.00
C LEU A 347 4.98 -19.20 -28.30
N ALA A 348 5.71 -18.47 -27.45
CA ALA A 348 6.00 -17.04 -27.67
C ALA A 348 6.65 -16.77 -29.04
N LYS A 349 7.65 -17.59 -29.43
CA LYS A 349 8.30 -17.48 -30.75
C LYS A 349 7.31 -17.71 -31.89
N THR A 350 6.46 -18.74 -31.75
CA THR A 350 5.43 -19.07 -32.74
C THR A 350 4.42 -17.92 -32.89
N MET A 351 3.93 -17.37 -31.78
CA MET A 351 2.99 -16.23 -31.79
C MET A 351 3.59 -14.98 -32.45
N LEU A 352 4.88 -14.70 -32.21
CA LEU A 352 5.60 -13.60 -32.84
C LEU A 352 5.77 -13.80 -34.34
N ASP A 353 6.02 -15.03 -34.80
CA ASP A 353 6.07 -15.37 -36.23
C ASP A 353 4.69 -15.18 -36.89
N GLU A 354 3.61 -15.62 -36.24
CA GLU A 354 2.23 -15.46 -36.71
C GLU A 354 1.78 -13.99 -36.71
N ALA A 355 2.28 -13.18 -35.79
CA ALA A 355 2.05 -11.73 -35.73
C ALA A 355 2.85 -10.96 -36.82
N GLY A 356 3.69 -11.65 -37.61
CA GLY A 356 4.43 -11.06 -38.72
C GLY A 356 5.79 -10.51 -38.36
N TYR A 357 6.36 -10.93 -37.21
CA TYR A 357 7.69 -10.54 -36.74
C TYR A 357 8.67 -11.73 -36.72
N PRO A 358 9.05 -12.33 -37.87
CA PRO A 358 10.05 -13.39 -37.91
C PRO A 358 11.44 -12.85 -37.55
N VAL A 359 12.34 -13.76 -37.17
CA VAL A 359 13.76 -13.40 -36.92
C VAL A 359 14.37 -12.89 -38.22
N THR A 360 15.02 -11.74 -38.18
CA THR A 360 15.69 -11.10 -39.31
C THR A 360 17.16 -11.50 -39.41
N ASP A 361 17.86 -11.03 -40.43
CA ASP A 361 19.33 -11.25 -40.61
C ASP A 361 20.17 -10.72 -39.45
N SER A 362 19.62 -9.81 -38.64
CA SER A 362 20.28 -9.34 -37.40
C SER A 362 20.33 -10.37 -36.27
N GLY A 363 19.59 -11.48 -36.41
CA GLY A 363 19.40 -12.48 -35.36
C GLY A 363 18.28 -12.14 -34.38
N TYR A 364 17.63 -10.99 -34.56
CA TYR A 364 16.51 -10.54 -33.75
C TYR A 364 15.29 -10.23 -34.64
N ARG A 365 14.10 -10.23 -34.01
CA ARG A 365 12.83 -9.87 -34.65
C ARG A 365 12.68 -8.35 -34.76
N PHE A 366 12.91 -7.68 -33.64
CA PHE A 366 12.91 -6.21 -33.49
C PHE A 366 13.69 -5.81 -32.25
N LYS A 367 13.89 -4.50 -32.08
CA LYS A 367 14.56 -3.92 -30.91
C LYS A 367 13.59 -3.06 -30.13
N LEU A 368 13.67 -3.11 -28.78
CA LEU A 368 12.93 -2.28 -27.83
C LEU A 368 13.87 -1.56 -26.89
N ARG A 369 13.46 -0.36 -26.46
CA ARG A 369 14.12 0.41 -25.39
C ARG A 369 13.32 0.24 -24.11
N HIS A 370 13.94 -0.32 -23.09
CA HIS A 370 13.33 -0.58 -21.80
C HIS A 370 13.82 0.42 -20.77
N ARG A 371 12.89 1.08 -20.06
CA ARG A 371 13.20 2.10 -19.06
C ARG A 371 12.80 1.60 -17.67
N PRO A 372 13.78 1.11 -16.85
CA PRO A 372 13.49 0.67 -15.49
C PRO A 372 13.31 1.84 -14.54
N ALA A 373 12.39 1.70 -13.57
CA ALA A 373 12.26 2.63 -12.47
C ALA A 373 13.49 2.54 -11.54
N PRO A 374 14.07 3.67 -11.10
CA PRO A 374 15.27 3.68 -10.28
C PRO A 374 14.98 3.62 -8.78
N TRP A 375 13.91 2.91 -8.37
CA TRP A 375 13.44 2.93 -6.99
C TRP A 375 14.13 1.92 -6.09
N GLY A 376 14.77 0.91 -6.65
CA GLY A 376 15.41 -0.12 -5.87
C GLY A 376 16.19 -1.14 -6.69
N GLU A 377 16.97 -1.94 -6.01
CA GLU A 377 17.79 -2.99 -6.60
C GLU A 377 16.96 -3.97 -7.44
N TYR A 378 15.82 -4.40 -6.92
CA TYR A 378 14.97 -5.39 -7.59
C TYR A 378 14.39 -4.88 -8.92
N THR A 379 14.14 -3.57 -9.09
CA THR A 379 13.69 -3.03 -10.38
C THR A 379 14.78 -3.12 -11.46
N GLN A 380 16.03 -3.00 -11.07
CA GLN A 380 17.18 -3.19 -11.96
C GLN A 380 17.39 -4.68 -12.30
N LEU A 381 17.35 -5.55 -11.30
CA LEU A 381 17.43 -7.00 -11.49
C LEU A 381 16.28 -7.51 -12.37
N TRP A 382 15.07 -6.97 -12.15
CA TRP A 382 13.92 -7.26 -13.01
C TRP A 382 14.17 -6.83 -14.46
N ALA A 383 14.72 -5.64 -14.71
CA ALA A 383 15.03 -5.17 -16.05
C ALA A 383 16.09 -6.02 -16.76
N GLU A 384 17.11 -6.47 -16.03
CA GLU A 384 18.14 -7.36 -16.56
C GLU A 384 17.55 -8.73 -16.91
N TYR A 385 16.74 -9.29 -16.03
CA TYR A 385 16.00 -10.52 -16.29
C TYR A 385 15.05 -10.37 -17.50
N TYR A 386 14.25 -9.31 -17.54
CA TYR A 386 13.37 -9.01 -18.64
C TYR A 386 14.10 -8.96 -19.97
N ALA A 387 15.22 -8.24 -20.03
CA ALA A 387 16.02 -8.17 -21.25
C ALA A 387 16.59 -9.55 -21.66
N GLN A 388 16.96 -10.39 -20.71
CA GLN A 388 17.41 -11.75 -21.00
C GLN A 388 16.27 -12.62 -21.55
N ALA A 389 15.11 -12.61 -20.90
CA ALA A 389 13.92 -13.39 -21.29
C ALA A 389 13.42 -12.96 -22.68
N MET A 390 13.37 -11.67 -22.97
CA MET A 390 13.00 -11.15 -24.28
C MET A 390 13.97 -11.58 -25.37
N ARG A 391 15.27 -11.60 -25.06
CA ARG A 391 16.31 -12.06 -26.01
C ARG A 391 16.15 -13.53 -26.35
N GLU A 392 15.69 -14.36 -25.44
CA GLU A 392 15.42 -15.78 -25.69
C GLU A 392 14.32 -16.00 -26.74
N ILE A 393 13.32 -15.13 -26.79
CA ILE A 393 12.26 -15.16 -27.80
C ILE A 393 12.58 -14.31 -29.03
N GLY A 394 13.81 -13.79 -29.15
CA GLY A 394 14.32 -13.08 -30.32
C GLY A 394 14.03 -11.58 -30.32
N ILE A 395 13.76 -10.96 -29.19
CA ILE A 395 13.59 -9.49 -29.06
C ILE A 395 14.86 -8.89 -28.43
N ASP A 396 15.51 -7.95 -29.13
CA ASP A 396 16.65 -7.21 -28.57
C ASP A 396 16.14 -6.09 -27.65
N VAL A 397 16.60 -6.07 -26.39
CA VAL A 397 16.20 -5.06 -25.42
C VAL A 397 17.40 -4.24 -24.97
N GLU A 398 17.32 -2.94 -25.18
CA GLU A 398 18.26 -1.94 -24.67
C GLU A 398 17.75 -1.35 -23.36
N ILE A 399 18.47 -1.56 -22.27
CA ILE A 399 18.12 -0.98 -20.96
C ILE A 399 18.61 0.46 -20.91
N LEU A 400 17.69 1.41 -20.68
CA LEU A 400 17.99 2.84 -20.56
C LEU A 400 18.32 3.18 -19.11
N THR A 401 19.53 3.66 -18.86
CA THR A 401 19.92 4.15 -17.52
C THR A 401 19.30 5.51 -17.26
N ASN A 402 18.67 5.68 -16.07
CA ASN A 402 18.11 6.96 -15.67
C ASN A 402 18.10 7.14 -14.12
N ASP A 403 18.07 8.41 -13.70
CA ASP A 403 17.71 8.79 -12.34
C ASP A 403 16.18 8.98 -12.19
N ALA A 404 15.70 9.30 -10.99
CA ALA A 404 14.28 9.46 -10.73
C ALA A 404 13.62 10.56 -11.58
N PRO A 405 14.17 11.78 -11.72
CA PRO A 405 13.65 12.77 -12.68
C PRO A 405 13.65 12.29 -14.13
N GLY A 406 14.71 11.62 -14.57
CA GLY A 406 14.83 11.07 -15.91
C GLY A 406 13.78 10.00 -16.21
N PHE A 407 13.49 9.12 -15.25
CA PHE A 407 12.41 8.13 -15.35
C PHE A 407 11.06 8.82 -15.44
N LEU A 408 10.74 9.70 -14.46
CA LEU A 408 9.43 10.36 -14.39
C LEU A 408 9.14 11.19 -15.66
N ASN A 409 10.14 11.92 -16.16
CA ASN A 409 9.97 12.67 -17.38
C ASN A 409 9.86 11.75 -18.60
N GLY A 410 10.77 10.77 -18.73
CA GLY A 410 10.82 9.89 -19.87
C GLY A 410 9.58 9.03 -20.04
N VAL A 411 9.01 8.51 -18.94
CA VAL A 411 7.82 7.67 -18.99
C VAL A 411 6.54 8.52 -19.04
N TYR A 412 6.36 9.43 -18.07
CA TYR A 412 5.07 10.05 -17.83
C TYR A 412 4.83 11.37 -18.59
N ARG A 413 5.88 12.04 -19.08
CA ARG A 413 5.75 13.30 -19.82
C ARG A 413 6.14 13.19 -21.28
N ASP A 414 7.33 12.67 -21.54
CA ASP A 414 7.93 12.68 -22.88
C ASP A 414 7.62 11.40 -23.66
N HIS A 415 7.13 10.33 -22.98
CA HIS A 415 6.82 9.00 -23.55
C HIS A 415 7.99 8.39 -24.33
N ASP A 416 9.23 8.67 -23.88
CA ASP A 416 10.47 8.22 -24.50
C ASP A 416 10.89 6.84 -23.96
N PHE A 417 10.14 5.82 -24.34
CA PHE A 417 10.35 4.41 -24.03
C PHE A 417 9.54 3.53 -24.98
N ASP A 418 9.91 2.26 -25.12
CA ASP A 418 9.07 1.24 -25.74
C ASP A 418 8.40 0.38 -24.65
N THR A 419 9.19 -0.08 -23.67
CA THR A 419 8.65 -0.72 -22.46
C THR A 419 9.27 -0.04 -21.22
N ALA A 420 8.54 -0.10 -20.10
CA ALA A 420 9.03 0.35 -18.82
C ALA A 420 8.67 -0.67 -17.75
N ASN A 421 9.42 -0.73 -16.68
CA ASN A 421 8.99 -1.41 -15.47
C ASN A 421 8.99 -0.45 -14.30
N GLY A 422 7.97 -0.58 -13.49
CA GLY A 422 7.81 0.15 -12.26
C GLY A 422 7.12 -0.72 -11.24
N TRP A 423 6.70 -0.08 -10.19
CA TRP A 423 5.77 -0.67 -9.26
C TRP A 423 4.62 0.29 -9.03
N HIS A 424 3.49 -0.27 -8.74
CA HIS A 424 2.28 0.47 -8.43
C HIS A 424 1.65 -0.11 -7.17
N GLN A 425 1.37 0.74 -6.20
CA GLN A 425 0.77 0.30 -4.95
C GLN A 425 -0.74 0.19 -5.06
N PHE A 426 -1.26 -0.94 -4.62
CA PHE A 426 -2.68 -1.06 -4.29
C PHE A 426 -2.97 -0.34 -2.97
N ARG A 427 -4.14 0.30 -2.88
CA ARG A 427 -4.60 1.06 -1.71
C ARG A 427 -6.04 0.71 -1.44
N SER A 428 -6.27 -0.26 -0.61
CA SER A 428 -7.57 -0.69 -0.08
C SER A 428 -8.72 -0.89 -1.09
N ASP A 429 -8.78 -0.11 -2.18
CA ASP A 429 -9.84 -0.17 -3.17
C ASP A 429 -9.31 0.10 -4.59
N PRO A 430 -9.78 -0.64 -5.61
CA PRO A 430 -9.35 -0.46 -7.00
C PRO A 430 -9.59 0.95 -7.54
N ALA A 431 -10.71 1.59 -7.21
CA ALA A 431 -11.07 2.92 -7.73
C ALA A 431 -10.06 4.01 -7.33
N VAL A 432 -9.44 3.90 -6.16
CA VAL A 432 -8.45 4.87 -5.65
C VAL A 432 -7.00 4.45 -5.88
N SER A 433 -6.78 3.33 -6.58
CA SER A 433 -5.44 2.81 -6.80
C SER A 433 -5.21 2.36 -8.23
N THR A 434 -5.62 1.15 -8.58
CA THR A 434 -5.17 0.49 -9.81
C THR A 434 -5.96 0.84 -11.06
N MET A 435 -7.22 1.27 -10.92
CA MET A 435 -8.04 1.63 -12.08
C MET A 435 -7.51 2.86 -12.84
N VAL A 436 -6.76 3.73 -12.19
CA VAL A 436 -6.13 4.90 -12.83
C VAL A 436 -5.14 4.52 -13.94
N TRP A 437 -4.61 3.30 -13.93
CA TRP A 437 -3.70 2.82 -14.98
C TRP A 437 -4.41 2.31 -16.20
N LEU A 438 -5.63 1.85 -16.03
CA LEU A 438 -6.46 1.38 -17.14
C LEU A 438 -7.26 2.53 -17.75
N ARG A 439 -7.47 3.62 -17.00
CA ARG A 439 -8.29 4.73 -17.44
C ARG A 439 -7.58 5.58 -18.49
N SER A 440 -8.26 5.84 -19.62
CA SER A 440 -7.79 6.68 -20.72
C SER A 440 -7.72 8.18 -20.34
N GLY A 441 -7.05 8.98 -21.16
CA GLY A 441 -7.14 10.44 -21.10
C GLY A 441 -6.47 11.11 -19.90
N GLN A 442 -5.55 10.44 -19.22
CA GLN A 442 -4.83 11.03 -18.09
C GLN A 442 -3.95 12.20 -18.53
N PRO A 443 -3.91 13.33 -17.78
CA PRO A 443 -3.07 14.47 -18.12
C PRO A 443 -1.59 14.07 -18.23
N ALA A 444 -0.92 14.52 -19.30
CA ALA A 444 0.50 14.24 -19.49
C ALA A 444 1.34 14.74 -18.29
N GLY A 445 2.31 13.93 -17.87
CA GLY A 445 3.15 14.22 -16.72
C GLY A 445 2.54 13.83 -15.37
N THR A 446 1.39 13.14 -15.36
CA THR A 446 0.80 12.58 -14.14
C THR A 446 1.48 11.22 -13.83
N PRO A 447 2.36 11.13 -12.82
CA PRO A 447 3.02 9.87 -12.49
C PRO A 447 2.01 8.82 -12.01
N TRP A 448 2.33 7.54 -12.22
CA TRP A 448 1.52 6.38 -11.83
C TRP A 448 0.10 6.40 -12.39
N SER A 449 -0.03 6.84 -13.65
CA SER A 449 -1.28 6.79 -14.40
C SER A 449 -1.05 6.20 -15.79
N ASN A 450 -2.11 5.97 -16.56
CA ASN A 450 -2.04 5.49 -17.94
C ASN A 450 -1.37 6.53 -18.86
N GLN A 451 -0.03 6.59 -18.83
CA GLN A 451 0.80 7.39 -19.72
C GLN A 451 1.39 6.58 -20.86
N PHE A 452 1.18 5.28 -20.87
CA PHE A 452 1.61 4.37 -21.92
C PHE A 452 0.70 4.39 -23.16
N GLY A 453 -0.40 5.15 -23.14
CA GLY A 453 -1.19 5.48 -24.32
C GLY A 453 -2.20 4.41 -24.77
N TRP A 454 -2.50 3.44 -23.90
CA TRP A 454 -3.61 2.53 -24.12
C TRP A 454 -4.93 3.27 -23.95
N GLN A 455 -5.92 2.97 -24.81
CA GLN A 455 -7.24 3.62 -24.80
C GLN A 455 -8.33 2.59 -25.06
N SER A 456 -9.36 2.62 -24.24
CA SER A 456 -10.56 1.79 -24.38
C SER A 456 -11.75 2.51 -23.75
N ASP A 457 -12.65 3.02 -24.58
CA ASP A 457 -13.89 3.66 -24.12
C ASP A 457 -14.76 2.68 -23.31
N GLU A 458 -14.72 1.40 -23.66
CA GLU A 458 -15.43 0.35 -22.91
C GLU A 458 -14.85 0.17 -21.50
N MET A 459 -13.52 0.07 -21.37
CA MET A 459 -12.87 -0.02 -20.07
C MET A 459 -13.13 1.22 -19.20
N ASP A 460 -13.08 2.40 -19.81
CA ASP A 460 -13.38 3.65 -19.10
C ASP A 460 -14.81 3.65 -18.54
N GLN A 461 -15.79 3.17 -19.34
CA GLN A 461 -17.17 3.04 -18.86
C GLN A 461 -17.30 2.01 -17.75
N MET A 462 -16.69 0.83 -17.89
CA MET A 462 -16.70 -0.21 -16.85
C MET A 462 -16.12 0.33 -15.51
N ILE A 463 -15.03 1.08 -15.57
CA ILE A 463 -14.40 1.70 -14.40
C ILE A 463 -15.34 2.74 -13.76
N ASP A 464 -16.02 3.59 -14.56
CA ASP A 464 -16.95 4.60 -14.07
C ASP A 464 -18.19 3.98 -13.41
N ASP A 465 -18.73 2.92 -14.03
CA ASP A 465 -19.88 2.21 -13.50
C ASP A 465 -19.55 1.52 -12.19
N ALA A 466 -18.43 0.81 -12.10
CA ALA A 466 -17.97 0.17 -10.87
C ALA A 466 -17.69 1.19 -9.74
N ALA A 467 -17.14 2.35 -10.07
CA ALA A 467 -16.87 3.41 -9.09
C ALA A 467 -18.14 4.05 -8.51
N SER A 468 -19.31 3.84 -9.14
CA SER A 468 -20.60 4.44 -8.76
C SER A 468 -21.63 3.41 -8.29
N GLU A 469 -21.34 2.09 -8.37
CA GLU A 469 -22.25 1.03 -7.95
C GLU A 469 -22.33 0.98 -6.41
N LEU A 470 -23.56 1.09 -5.87
CA LEU A 470 -23.82 1.14 -4.44
C LEU A 470 -23.92 -0.24 -3.79
N ASP A 471 -24.25 -1.28 -4.56
CA ASP A 471 -24.30 -2.65 -4.08
C ASP A 471 -22.88 -3.25 -4.09
N PRO A 472 -22.28 -3.57 -2.93
CA PRO A 472 -20.91 -4.01 -2.87
C PRO A 472 -20.65 -5.37 -3.55
N GLU A 473 -21.66 -6.26 -3.62
CA GLU A 473 -21.52 -7.55 -4.30
C GLU A 473 -21.46 -7.35 -5.81
N LYS A 474 -22.35 -6.55 -6.38
CA LYS A 474 -22.32 -6.19 -7.79
C LYS A 474 -21.05 -5.41 -8.16
N ARG A 475 -20.65 -4.50 -7.28
CA ARG A 475 -19.41 -3.73 -7.49
C ARG A 475 -18.20 -4.65 -7.58
N ALA A 476 -18.12 -5.66 -6.72
CA ALA A 476 -17.07 -6.68 -6.78
C ALA A 476 -17.13 -7.47 -8.11
N GLU A 477 -18.31 -7.92 -8.55
CA GLU A 477 -18.48 -8.59 -9.84
C GLU A 477 -18.00 -7.71 -11.01
N MET A 478 -18.30 -6.41 -11.01
CA MET A 478 -17.82 -5.48 -12.03
C MET A 478 -16.29 -5.37 -12.04
N TYR A 479 -15.63 -5.37 -10.87
CA TYR A 479 -14.16 -5.41 -10.82
C TYR A 479 -13.58 -6.75 -11.28
N HIS A 480 -14.28 -7.86 -11.10
CA HIS A 480 -13.86 -9.14 -11.66
C HIS A 480 -13.90 -9.11 -13.21
N GLU A 481 -14.95 -8.53 -13.80
CA GLU A 481 -15.03 -8.34 -15.26
C GLU A 481 -13.94 -7.41 -15.79
N ILE A 482 -13.64 -6.30 -15.08
CA ILE A 482 -12.55 -5.38 -15.42
C ILE A 482 -11.21 -6.12 -15.42
N GLN A 483 -10.95 -6.95 -14.40
CA GLN A 483 -9.70 -7.74 -14.31
C GLN A 483 -9.59 -8.74 -15.46
N ALA A 484 -10.65 -9.50 -15.75
CA ALA A 484 -10.64 -10.45 -16.85
C ALA A 484 -10.34 -9.77 -18.19
N LYS A 485 -11.03 -8.65 -18.48
CA LYS A 485 -10.79 -7.85 -19.69
C LYS A 485 -9.38 -7.26 -19.73
N ALA A 486 -8.87 -6.74 -18.63
CA ALA A 486 -7.52 -6.20 -18.56
C ALA A 486 -6.46 -7.28 -18.85
N MET A 487 -6.68 -8.52 -18.39
CA MET A 487 -5.79 -9.64 -18.66
C MET A 487 -5.95 -10.17 -20.10
N GLU A 488 -7.11 -10.07 -20.71
CA GLU A 488 -7.32 -10.42 -22.13
C GLU A 488 -6.64 -9.41 -23.06
N GLU A 489 -6.87 -8.11 -22.85
CA GLU A 489 -6.33 -7.04 -23.68
C GLU A 489 -4.87 -6.69 -23.34
N LEU A 490 -4.42 -7.05 -22.16
CA LEU A 490 -3.05 -6.95 -21.66
C LEU A 490 -2.40 -5.59 -21.91
N PRO A 491 -3.01 -4.48 -21.50
CA PRO A 491 -2.41 -3.15 -21.67
C PRO A 491 -1.08 -3.02 -20.90
N VAL A 492 -0.94 -3.76 -19.82
CA VAL A 492 0.22 -3.86 -18.93
C VAL A 492 0.33 -5.31 -18.48
N ILE A 493 1.53 -5.86 -18.36
CA ILE A 493 1.76 -7.11 -17.65
C ILE A 493 1.81 -6.80 -16.16
N PHE A 494 0.89 -7.36 -15.39
CA PHE A 494 0.92 -7.38 -13.93
C PHE A 494 1.69 -8.63 -13.49
N ALA A 495 3.01 -8.53 -13.50
CA ALA A 495 3.87 -9.72 -13.41
C ALA A 495 3.91 -10.33 -12.01
N ILE A 496 4.12 -9.49 -10.99
CA ILE A 496 4.39 -9.93 -9.63
C ILE A 496 3.64 -9.03 -8.65
N GLU A 497 2.96 -9.65 -7.67
CA GLU A 497 2.50 -8.99 -6.45
C GLU A 497 3.60 -9.10 -5.41
N HIS A 498 4.14 -7.99 -4.96
CA HIS A 498 5.10 -8.02 -3.88
C HIS A 498 4.68 -7.12 -2.72
N PRO A 499 4.56 -7.68 -1.52
CA PRO A 499 4.46 -6.89 -0.31
C PRO A 499 5.81 -6.26 0.01
N PHE A 500 5.80 -5.24 0.85
CA PHE A 500 7.04 -4.70 1.39
C PHE A 500 7.54 -5.61 2.51
N ILE A 501 8.87 -5.73 2.61
CA ILE A 501 9.50 -6.55 3.63
C ILE A 501 9.99 -5.64 4.74
N SER A 502 9.76 -6.04 5.98
CA SER A 502 10.33 -5.43 7.16
C SER A 502 11.32 -6.36 7.86
N VAL A 503 12.29 -5.77 8.53
CA VAL A 503 13.17 -6.41 9.51
C VAL A 503 12.95 -5.70 10.84
N THR A 504 12.36 -6.38 11.79
CA THR A 504 11.95 -5.82 13.08
C THR A 504 12.60 -6.56 14.22
N SER A 505 13.23 -5.85 15.15
CA SER A 505 13.79 -6.43 16.37
C SER A 505 12.67 -7.02 17.23
N LYS A 506 12.82 -8.25 17.71
CA LYS A 506 11.89 -8.90 18.65
C LYS A 506 11.75 -8.19 19.99
N LYS A 507 12.62 -7.22 20.28
CA LYS A 507 12.44 -6.30 21.41
C LYS A 507 11.29 -5.33 21.21
N LEU A 508 10.94 -5.00 19.97
CA LEU A 508 9.79 -4.19 19.63
C LEU A 508 8.55 -5.08 19.64
N LYS A 509 7.65 -4.84 20.56
CA LYS A 509 6.44 -5.67 20.77
C LYS A 509 5.20 -4.99 20.23
N ASN A 510 4.18 -5.80 19.92
CA ASN A 510 2.94 -5.38 19.26
C ASN A 510 3.16 -4.81 17.85
N HIS A 511 4.32 -5.10 17.23
CA HIS A 511 4.54 -4.74 15.83
C HIS A 511 3.69 -5.64 14.89
N HIS A 512 3.42 -5.15 13.69
CA HIS A 512 2.67 -5.85 12.63
C HIS A 512 1.27 -6.35 13.05
N ASN A 513 0.64 -5.68 14.01
CA ASN A 513 -0.70 -6.01 14.52
C ASN A 513 -1.85 -5.45 13.68
N THR A 514 -1.55 -4.80 12.57
CA THR A 514 -2.50 -4.25 11.59
C THR A 514 -1.96 -4.44 10.17
N PRO A 515 -2.82 -4.63 9.14
CA PRO A 515 -2.41 -4.76 7.74
C PRO A 515 -1.81 -3.47 7.16
N ARG A 516 -1.76 -2.40 7.95
CA ARG A 516 -1.21 -1.08 7.62
C ARG A 516 -0.11 -0.66 8.61
N TRP A 517 0.63 -1.61 9.13
CA TRP A 517 1.58 -1.44 10.20
C TRP A 517 2.39 -0.12 10.15
N ASN A 518 3.10 0.13 9.07
CA ASN A 518 3.95 1.31 8.98
C ASN A 518 3.18 2.64 8.82
N SER A 519 1.88 2.59 8.55
CA SER A 519 1.00 3.75 8.41
C SER A 519 0.07 3.96 9.61
N SER A 520 -0.09 2.94 10.48
CA SER A 520 -0.92 3.00 11.67
C SER A 520 -0.32 3.85 12.78
N SER A 521 -1.09 4.13 13.82
CA SER A 521 -0.72 5.09 14.90
C SER A 521 0.34 4.59 15.88
N TRP A 522 0.56 3.27 15.99
CA TRP A 522 1.51 2.64 16.94
C TRP A 522 1.27 2.98 18.42
N TYR A 523 0.05 3.27 18.81
CA TYR A 523 -0.29 3.65 20.18
C TYR A 523 0.04 2.56 21.22
N ASP A 524 0.00 1.30 20.83
CA ASP A 524 0.20 0.12 21.67
C ASP A 524 1.58 -0.53 21.48
N LEU A 525 2.50 0.12 20.75
CA LEU A 525 3.87 -0.34 20.56
C LEU A 525 4.69 -0.16 21.85
N TRP A 526 5.52 -1.16 22.20
CA TRP A 526 6.39 -1.09 23.37
C TRP A 526 7.71 -1.83 23.16
N LEU A 527 8.71 -1.55 24.02
CA LEU A 527 10.03 -2.15 23.97
C LEU A 527 10.25 -3.08 25.17
N ASP A 528 10.73 -4.28 24.89
CA ASP A 528 11.20 -5.25 25.86
C ASP A 528 12.73 -5.18 25.96
N ASP A 529 13.22 -4.18 26.73
CA ASP A 529 14.65 -3.95 26.98
C ASP A 529 15.18 -4.73 28.18
#